data_3be31b9d0fd79829d43f8836100e2a0d
#
_entry.id   3be31b9d0fd79829d43f8836100e2a0d
#
_cell.length_a   1.000
_cell.length_b   1.000
_cell.length_c   1.000
_cell.angle_alpha   90.00
_cell.angle_beta   90.00
_cell.angle_gamma   90.00
#
_symmetry.space_group_name_H-M   'P 1'
#
loop_
_entity.id
_entity.type
_entity.pdbx_description
1 polymer ?
#
loop_
_entity_poly.entity_id
_entity_poly.type
_entity_poly.pdbx_seq_one_letter_code
_entity_poly.pdbx_strand_id
1 'polypeptide(L)'
;MMVRKQSVWMILIGLVLGWSMAPAVAGESLENKQVYLTFDDGPLTGTREILAVLTREEVPATFFLVGDHVVANAERRETLGLLRDSPWVRIANHSYSHAWERYRTFYADPDGMLADFRKNNEVLGFTQPPYPTRLPGRIDWRYENRYVSADSHPRDSANKAPKGIEQLFENGFVIYGWDIEWGRPGRRGALEPAESLLNRIRQRLTGGKTVKPDRIVILMHDFHFNVKSTLESLETLIRGLKREKLVFKWMHDY
;
A
#
# COMPACT_ATOMS: atom_id res chain seq x y z
N MET A 1 -70.38 -63.17 27.02
CA MET A 1 -70.31 -61.92 26.26
C MET A 1 -68.85 -61.41 26.33
N MET A 2 -68.07 -61.70 25.31
CA MET A 2 -66.62 -61.51 25.28
C MET A 2 -66.33 -60.13 24.67
N VAL A 3 -65.65 -59.24 25.45
CA VAL A 3 -65.20 -57.96 24.94
C VAL A 3 -63.74 -58.09 24.54
N ARG A 4 -63.48 -57.92 23.23
CA ARG A 4 -62.13 -57.88 22.65
C ARG A 4 -61.49 -56.54 22.89
N LYS A 5 -60.30 -56.50 23.59
CA LYS A 5 -59.44 -55.36 23.67
C LYS A 5 -58.63 -55.24 22.39
N GLN A 6 -58.80 -54.11 21.68
CA GLN A 6 -57.91 -53.77 20.54
C GLN A 6 -56.74 -52.98 21.09
N SER A 7 -55.53 -53.47 20.83
CA SER A 7 -54.27 -52.75 21.15
C SER A 7 -53.89 -51.81 19.97
N VAL A 8 -53.81 -50.50 20.24
CA VAL A 8 -53.35 -49.49 19.27
C VAL A 8 -51.85 -49.37 19.40
N TRP A 9 -51.10 -49.71 18.37
CA TRP A 9 -49.67 -49.46 18.27
C TRP A 9 -49.47 -48.04 17.71
N MET A 10 -48.92 -47.14 18.52
CA MET A 10 -48.44 -45.81 18.06
C MET A 10 -47.04 -46.01 17.47
N ILE A 11 -46.91 -45.78 16.16
CA ILE A 11 -45.63 -45.68 15.46
C ILE A 11 -45.11 -44.27 15.65
N LEU A 12 -44.04 -44.10 16.46
CA LEU A 12 -43.27 -42.86 16.60
C LEU A 12 -42.34 -42.77 15.37
N ILE A 13 -42.70 -41.91 14.40
CA ILE A 13 -41.81 -41.51 13.29
C ILE A 13 -40.86 -40.43 13.84
N GLY A 14 -39.62 -40.80 14.14
CA GLY A 14 -38.55 -39.87 14.49
C GLY A 14 -38.12 -39.05 13.27
N LEU A 15 -38.47 -37.77 13.22
CA LEU A 15 -37.94 -36.83 12.26
C LEU A 15 -36.47 -36.55 12.62
N VAL A 16 -35.54 -37.20 11.90
CA VAL A 16 -34.12 -36.83 11.93
C VAL A 16 -33.95 -35.54 11.11
N LEU A 17 -33.93 -34.40 11.77
CA LEU A 17 -33.51 -33.14 11.14
C LEU A 17 -32.01 -33.22 10.87
N GLY A 18 -31.66 -33.65 9.67
CA GLY A 18 -30.30 -33.53 9.15
C GLY A 18 -29.93 -32.07 9.00
N TRP A 19 -29.09 -31.52 9.91
CA TRP A 19 -28.42 -30.25 9.70
C TRP A 19 -27.43 -30.42 8.56
N SER A 20 -27.86 -30.04 7.36
CA SER A 20 -26.97 -29.83 6.24
C SER A 20 -26.08 -28.63 6.58
N MET A 21 -24.87 -28.88 7.03
CA MET A 21 -23.85 -27.84 7.07
C MET A 21 -23.56 -27.42 5.62
N ALA A 22 -24.08 -26.27 5.21
CA ALA A 22 -23.66 -25.67 3.95
C ALA A 22 -22.12 -25.57 3.98
N PRO A 23 -21.43 -25.96 2.89
CA PRO A 23 -19.98 -25.78 2.84
C PRO A 23 -19.69 -24.29 3.03
N ALA A 24 -18.82 -23.97 3.99
CA ALA A 24 -18.29 -22.62 4.11
C ALA A 24 -17.73 -22.26 2.74
N VAL A 25 -18.25 -21.20 2.13
CA VAL A 25 -17.69 -20.65 0.89
C VAL A 25 -16.26 -20.29 1.23
N ALA A 26 -15.32 -21.12 0.83
CA ALA A 26 -13.90 -20.84 0.97
C ALA A 26 -13.65 -19.53 0.20
N GLY A 27 -13.37 -18.47 0.92
CA GLY A 27 -13.02 -17.18 0.31
C GLY A 27 -11.84 -17.41 -0.65
N GLU A 28 -11.83 -16.67 -1.76
CA GLU A 28 -10.71 -16.71 -2.72
C GLU A 28 -9.37 -16.55 -1.98
N SER A 29 -8.41 -17.46 -2.24
CA SER A 29 -7.09 -17.45 -1.62
C SER A 29 -6.30 -16.21 -2.05
N LEU A 30 -5.58 -15.62 -1.12
CA LEU A 30 -4.61 -14.55 -1.42
C LEU A 30 -3.18 -15.09 -1.63
N GLU A 31 -3.00 -16.41 -1.52
CA GLU A 31 -1.69 -17.05 -1.67
C GLU A 31 -1.03 -16.69 -3.01
N ASN A 32 0.24 -16.29 -2.95
CA ASN A 32 1.06 -15.83 -4.06
C ASN A 32 0.67 -14.48 -4.70
N LYS A 33 -0.40 -13.82 -4.25
CA LYS A 33 -0.65 -12.43 -4.64
C LYS A 33 0.43 -11.53 -4.03
N GLN A 34 0.76 -10.41 -4.71
CA GLN A 34 1.88 -9.56 -4.32
C GLN A 34 1.42 -8.37 -3.48
N VAL A 35 2.21 -8.02 -2.46
CA VAL A 35 1.99 -6.84 -1.63
C VAL A 35 3.23 -5.95 -1.62
N TYR A 36 3.00 -4.65 -1.77
CA TYR A 36 4.01 -3.60 -1.78
C TYR A 36 3.75 -2.66 -0.61
N LEU A 37 4.60 -2.74 0.43
CA LEU A 37 4.57 -1.80 1.53
C LEU A 37 5.31 -0.53 1.11
N THR A 38 4.64 0.61 1.20
CA THR A 38 5.24 1.90 0.82
C THR A 38 5.03 2.95 1.89
N PHE A 39 6.08 3.75 2.14
CA PHE A 39 6.09 4.81 3.14
C PHE A 39 6.49 6.13 2.47
N ASP A 40 5.64 7.15 2.63
CA ASP A 40 5.87 8.47 2.06
C ASP A 40 6.34 9.47 3.13
N ASP A 41 6.83 10.62 2.66
CA ASP A 41 7.25 11.80 3.42
C ASP A 41 8.59 11.67 4.17
N GLY A 42 9.16 10.50 4.30
CA GLY A 42 10.42 10.31 5.03
C GLY A 42 11.63 11.11 4.49
N PRO A 43 12.73 11.20 5.28
CA PRO A 43 12.88 10.71 6.65
C PRO A 43 12.22 11.64 7.68
N LEU A 44 11.33 11.10 8.48
CA LEU A 44 10.65 11.82 9.57
C LEU A 44 10.79 11.03 10.89
N THR A 45 10.15 11.54 11.94
CA THR A 45 9.97 10.77 13.18
C THR A 45 9.19 9.48 12.83
N GLY A 46 9.73 8.32 13.18
CA GLY A 46 9.15 7.01 12.85
C GLY A 46 9.88 6.25 11.75
N THR A 47 10.66 6.91 10.88
CA THR A 47 11.38 6.23 9.79
C THR A 47 12.33 5.13 10.30
N ARG A 48 13.12 5.42 11.35
CA ARG A 48 14.06 4.45 11.94
C ARG A 48 13.33 3.30 12.65
N GLU A 49 12.23 3.61 13.30
CA GLU A 49 11.39 2.64 13.99
C GLU A 49 10.72 1.69 12.98
N ILE A 50 10.22 2.22 11.86
CA ILE A 50 9.70 1.40 10.74
C ILE A 50 10.81 0.50 10.20
N LEU A 51 12.01 1.04 9.96
CA LEU A 51 13.17 0.25 9.50
C LEU A 51 13.47 -0.92 10.45
N ALA A 52 13.43 -0.67 11.77
CA ALA A 52 13.63 -1.72 12.77
C ALA A 52 12.54 -2.81 12.72
N VAL A 53 11.28 -2.45 12.48
CA VAL A 53 10.19 -3.41 12.28
C VAL A 53 10.41 -4.23 11.02
N LEU A 54 10.70 -3.60 9.89
CA LEU A 54 10.94 -4.27 8.60
C LEU A 54 12.11 -5.25 8.69
N THR A 55 13.18 -4.86 9.37
CA THR A 55 14.37 -5.70 9.59
C THR A 55 14.04 -6.92 10.45
N ARG A 56 13.29 -6.73 11.54
CA ARG A 56 12.87 -7.82 12.43
C ARG A 56 11.89 -8.78 11.75
N GLU A 57 11.00 -8.25 10.95
CA GLU A 57 10.01 -9.06 10.22
C GLU A 57 10.56 -9.60 8.89
N GLU A 58 11.76 -9.20 8.46
CA GLU A 58 12.40 -9.62 7.21
C GLU A 58 11.50 -9.42 5.99
N VAL A 59 10.92 -8.23 5.84
CA VAL A 59 10.02 -7.89 4.73
C VAL A 59 10.49 -6.68 3.95
N PRO A 60 10.43 -6.73 2.60
CA PRO A 60 10.79 -5.60 1.75
C PRO A 60 9.75 -4.47 1.82
N ALA A 61 10.23 -3.23 1.74
CA ALA A 61 9.41 -2.04 1.61
C ALA A 61 10.11 -0.96 0.76
N THR A 62 9.33 0.00 0.26
CA THR A 62 9.87 1.15 -0.48
C THR A 62 9.51 2.45 0.24
N PHE A 63 10.51 3.31 0.46
CA PHE A 63 10.34 4.63 1.03
C PHE A 63 10.43 5.70 -0.06
N PHE A 64 9.38 6.48 -0.23
CA PHE A 64 9.36 7.65 -1.09
C PHE A 64 9.76 8.87 -0.27
N LEU A 65 11.01 9.33 -0.48
CA LEU A 65 11.66 10.30 0.38
C LEU A 65 11.58 11.71 -0.20
N VAL A 66 11.33 12.67 0.69
CA VAL A 66 11.32 14.11 0.40
C VAL A 66 12.71 14.70 0.62
N GLY A 67 13.27 15.35 -0.40
CA GLY A 67 14.65 15.83 -0.35
C GLY A 67 14.88 16.90 0.72
N ASP A 68 13.96 17.83 0.89
CA ASP A 68 14.02 18.87 1.93
C ASP A 68 14.04 18.25 3.34
N HIS A 69 13.31 17.18 3.55
CA HIS A 69 13.36 16.42 4.80
C HIS A 69 14.72 15.75 5.02
N VAL A 70 15.32 15.19 3.98
CA VAL A 70 16.65 14.56 4.06
C VAL A 70 17.72 15.56 4.50
N VAL A 71 17.73 16.75 3.88
CA VAL A 71 18.78 17.74 4.14
C VAL A 71 18.56 18.57 5.39
N ALA A 72 17.40 18.49 6.04
CA ALA A 72 17.00 19.33 7.16
C ALA A 72 17.97 19.29 8.35
N ASN A 73 18.56 18.14 8.65
CA ASN A 73 19.56 17.98 9.72
C ASN A 73 20.46 16.76 9.53
N ALA A 74 21.46 16.60 10.39
CA ALA A 74 22.43 15.51 10.32
C ALA A 74 21.78 14.13 10.58
N GLU A 75 20.85 14.05 11.53
CA GLU A 75 20.15 12.81 11.89
C GLU A 75 19.35 12.24 10.70
N ARG A 76 18.66 13.10 9.94
CA ARG A 76 17.88 12.67 8.77
C ARG A 76 18.79 12.23 7.62
N ARG A 77 19.95 12.88 7.44
CA ARG A 77 20.97 12.42 6.48
C ARG A 77 21.53 11.06 6.86
N GLU A 78 21.81 10.84 8.15
CA GLU A 78 22.22 9.54 8.67
C GLU A 78 21.12 8.47 8.43
N THR A 79 19.86 8.83 8.66
CA THR A 79 18.71 7.94 8.40
C THR A 79 18.63 7.52 6.92
N LEU A 80 18.91 8.43 5.98
CA LEU A 80 19.03 8.06 4.56
C LEU A 80 20.13 7.01 4.34
N GLY A 81 21.29 7.14 5.02
CA GLY A 81 22.34 6.13 4.98
C GLY A 81 21.86 4.76 5.47
N LEU A 82 21.20 4.72 6.64
CA LEU A 82 20.63 3.48 7.19
C LEU A 82 19.61 2.81 6.25
N LEU A 83 18.76 3.60 5.59
CA LEU A 83 17.80 3.09 4.61
C LEU A 83 18.49 2.46 3.39
N ARG A 84 19.56 3.11 2.89
CA ARG A 84 20.34 2.60 1.74
C ARG A 84 21.07 1.31 2.05
N ASP A 85 21.60 1.18 3.26
CA ASP A 85 22.39 0.03 3.68
C ASP A 85 21.52 -1.19 4.04
N SER A 86 20.22 -0.99 4.21
CA SER A 86 19.27 -2.06 4.55
C SER A 86 18.96 -2.97 3.37
N PRO A 87 19.08 -4.31 3.54
CA PRO A 87 18.65 -5.26 2.52
C PRO A 87 17.12 -5.30 2.33
N TRP A 88 16.36 -4.74 3.27
CA TRP A 88 14.89 -4.76 3.26
C TRP A 88 14.27 -3.51 2.66
N VAL A 89 15.07 -2.48 2.38
CA VAL A 89 14.55 -1.19 1.91
C VAL A 89 15.06 -0.87 0.50
N ARG A 90 14.19 -0.26 -0.29
CA ARG A 90 14.55 0.53 -1.48
C ARG A 90 14.00 1.94 -1.30
N ILE A 91 14.80 2.93 -1.69
CA ILE A 91 14.39 4.33 -1.66
C ILE A 91 13.85 4.75 -3.02
N ALA A 92 12.93 5.72 -3.02
CA ALA A 92 12.28 6.28 -4.19
C ALA A 92 12.08 7.79 -4.03
N ASN A 93 11.78 8.49 -5.11
CA ASN A 93 11.68 9.94 -5.14
C ASN A 93 10.25 10.41 -4.80
N HIS A 94 10.12 11.32 -3.80
CA HIS A 94 8.86 11.97 -3.45
C HIS A 94 8.93 13.50 -3.60
N SER A 95 9.61 13.98 -4.65
CA SER A 95 9.98 15.37 -4.89
C SER A 95 10.95 15.95 -3.84
N TYR A 96 11.61 17.06 -4.15
CA TYR A 96 12.46 17.75 -3.18
C TYR A 96 11.65 18.51 -2.14
N SER A 97 10.65 19.28 -2.60
CA SER A 97 9.92 20.24 -1.79
C SER A 97 8.62 19.71 -1.19
N HIS A 98 8.16 18.52 -1.56
CA HIS A 98 6.79 18.05 -1.30
C HIS A 98 5.75 19.11 -1.73
N ALA A 99 6.02 19.82 -2.83
CA ALA A 99 5.22 20.94 -3.32
C ALA A 99 5.04 22.10 -2.31
N TRP A 100 5.69 22.08 -1.14
CA TRP A 100 5.45 22.98 0.01
C TRP A 100 3.97 23.22 0.30
N GLU A 101 3.17 22.16 0.23
CA GLU A 101 1.70 22.15 0.34
C GLU A 101 0.98 23.05 -0.68
N ARG A 102 1.67 23.52 -1.73
CA ARG A 102 1.12 24.36 -2.80
C ARG A 102 0.84 23.54 -4.07
N TYR A 103 0.17 22.43 -3.93
CA TYR A 103 -0.05 21.43 -4.99
C TYR A 103 -0.57 22.03 -6.29
N ARG A 104 -1.55 22.97 -6.22
CA ARG A 104 -2.11 23.59 -7.42
C ARG A 104 -1.06 24.32 -8.25
N THR A 105 -0.21 25.11 -7.61
CA THR A 105 0.87 25.87 -8.29
C THR A 105 1.95 24.92 -8.80
N PHE A 106 2.35 23.94 -7.97
CA PHE A 106 3.36 22.97 -8.30
C PHE A 106 3.01 22.17 -9.57
N TYR A 107 1.79 21.66 -9.66
CA TYR A 107 1.34 20.87 -10.82
C TYR A 107 0.95 21.73 -12.04
N ALA A 108 0.82 23.04 -11.88
CA ALA A 108 0.60 23.96 -13.01
C ALA A 108 1.90 24.38 -13.71
N ASP A 109 3.08 24.11 -13.11
CA ASP A 109 4.41 24.43 -13.63
C ASP A 109 5.21 23.14 -13.95
N PRO A 110 5.07 22.56 -15.15
CA PRO A 110 5.77 21.33 -15.53
C PRO A 110 7.30 21.41 -15.42
N ASP A 111 7.89 22.55 -15.78
CA ASP A 111 9.35 22.71 -15.78
C ASP A 111 9.88 22.86 -14.35
N GLY A 112 9.19 23.63 -13.49
CA GLY A 112 9.50 23.70 -12.07
C GLY A 112 9.32 22.37 -11.37
N MET A 113 8.28 21.61 -11.72
CA MET A 113 8.07 20.26 -11.19
C MET A 113 9.21 19.32 -11.58
N LEU A 114 9.63 19.28 -12.85
CA LEU A 114 10.76 18.47 -13.30
C LEU A 114 12.06 18.85 -12.59
N ALA A 115 12.33 20.16 -12.42
CA ALA A 115 13.50 20.65 -11.70
C ALA A 115 13.51 20.20 -10.24
N ASP A 116 12.36 20.23 -9.57
CA ASP A 116 12.19 19.80 -8.18
C ASP A 116 12.47 18.28 -8.01
N PHE A 117 11.93 17.45 -8.89
CA PHE A 117 12.21 16.01 -8.87
C PHE A 117 13.67 15.66 -9.20
N ARG A 118 14.30 16.38 -10.13
CA ARG A 118 15.74 16.23 -10.43
C ARG A 118 16.61 16.62 -9.25
N LYS A 119 16.30 17.73 -8.57
CA LYS A 119 16.98 18.13 -7.34
C LYS A 119 16.89 17.05 -6.27
N ASN A 120 15.74 16.39 -6.16
CA ASN A 120 15.62 15.28 -5.22
C ASN A 120 16.44 14.05 -5.64
N ASN A 121 16.56 13.75 -6.93
CA ASN A 121 17.46 12.70 -7.40
C ASN A 121 18.91 12.95 -6.98
N GLU A 122 19.39 14.22 -7.04
CA GLU A 122 20.73 14.58 -6.56
C GLU A 122 20.89 14.30 -5.06
N VAL A 123 19.91 14.71 -4.23
CA VAL A 123 19.90 14.43 -2.79
C VAL A 123 19.89 12.92 -2.51
N LEU A 124 19.05 12.18 -3.24
CA LEU A 124 18.95 10.74 -3.09
C LEU A 124 20.06 9.94 -3.81
N GLY A 125 20.99 10.63 -4.50
CA GLY A 125 22.11 9.97 -5.21
C GLY A 125 21.68 9.08 -6.37
N PHE A 126 20.55 9.37 -7.00
CA PHE A 126 20.11 8.68 -8.21
C PHE A 126 20.83 9.25 -9.43
N THR A 127 21.60 8.42 -10.11
CA THR A 127 22.43 8.85 -11.27
C THR A 127 21.92 8.36 -12.60
N GLN A 128 21.08 7.33 -12.62
CA GLN A 128 20.58 6.71 -13.85
C GLN A 128 19.09 6.33 -13.71
N PRO A 129 18.29 6.51 -14.77
CA PRO A 129 16.93 6.03 -14.81
C PRO A 129 16.88 4.48 -14.88
N PRO A 130 15.76 3.87 -14.54
CA PRO A 130 14.51 4.52 -14.15
C PRO A 130 14.54 5.06 -12.73
N TYR A 131 13.85 6.20 -12.51
CA TYR A 131 13.70 6.80 -11.19
C TYR A 131 12.32 6.48 -10.62
N PRO A 132 12.19 5.50 -9.68
CA PRO A 132 10.93 5.22 -9.02
C PRO A 132 10.43 6.45 -8.27
N THR A 133 9.19 6.84 -8.51
CA THR A 133 8.68 8.14 -8.08
C THR A 133 7.23 8.05 -7.63
N ARG A 134 6.85 8.84 -6.62
CA ARG A 134 5.46 9.11 -6.26
C ARG A 134 5.24 10.61 -6.21
N LEU A 135 4.10 11.05 -6.76
CA LEU A 135 3.73 12.46 -6.77
C LEU A 135 3.13 12.87 -5.42
N PRO A 136 3.57 13.98 -4.79
CA PRO A 136 2.98 14.48 -3.56
C PRO A 136 1.47 14.74 -3.69
N GLY A 137 0.69 14.13 -2.79
CA GLY A 137 -0.76 14.34 -2.72
C GLY A 137 -1.57 13.84 -3.94
N ARG A 138 -1.02 12.99 -4.79
CA ARG A 138 -1.69 12.49 -6.01
C ARG A 138 -1.53 10.98 -6.18
N ILE A 139 -2.62 10.32 -6.55
CA ILE A 139 -2.70 8.86 -6.79
C ILE A 139 -2.37 8.46 -8.24
N ASP A 140 -1.66 9.29 -8.97
CA ASP A 140 -1.37 9.03 -10.38
C ASP A 140 -0.33 7.92 -10.56
N TRP A 141 -0.51 7.16 -11.66
CA TRP A 141 0.42 6.15 -12.13
C TRP A 141 0.84 6.47 -13.57
N ARG A 142 2.13 6.46 -13.83
CA ARG A 142 2.68 6.56 -15.19
C ARG A 142 3.89 5.63 -15.31
N TYR A 143 3.64 4.45 -15.87
CA TYR A 143 4.63 3.40 -16.03
C TYR A 143 4.37 2.65 -17.34
N GLU A 144 5.42 2.13 -17.96
CA GLU A 144 5.32 1.53 -19.28
C GLU A 144 4.60 2.50 -20.26
N ASN A 145 3.57 2.06 -20.97
CA ASN A 145 2.73 2.90 -21.82
C ASN A 145 1.36 3.23 -21.21
N ARG A 146 1.26 3.22 -19.87
CA ARG A 146 -0.01 3.37 -19.14
C ARG A 146 0.00 4.60 -18.26
N TYR A 147 -1.11 5.33 -18.29
CA TYR A 147 -1.45 6.36 -17.32
C TYR A 147 -2.77 6.00 -16.63
N VAL A 148 -2.78 6.07 -15.30
CA VAL A 148 -3.96 5.85 -14.46
C VAL A 148 -4.00 6.96 -13.41
N SER A 149 -5.15 7.58 -13.20
CA SER A 149 -5.40 8.58 -12.15
C SER A 149 -6.56 8.18 -11.26
N ALA A 150 -6.76 8.91 -10.16
CA ALA A 150 -7.89 8.68 -9.24
C ALA A 150 -9.25 8.77 -9.94
N ASP A 151 -9.36 9.64 -10.96
CA ASP A 151 -10.59 9.90 -11.71
C ASP A 151 -10.79 8.93 -12.89
N SER A 152 -9.78 8.09 -13.17
CA SER A 152 -9.85 7.10 -14.24
C SER A 152 -10.16 5.71 -13.71
N HIS A 153 -11.03 4.99 -14.43
CA HIS A 153 -11.20 3.57 -14.15
C HIS A 153 -9.86 2.85 -14.45
N PRO A 154 -9.40 1.90 -13.62
CA PRO A 154 -8.12 1.20 -13.82
C PRO A 154 -7.94 0.55 -15.21
N ARG A 155 -9.04 0.38 -15.95
CA ARG A 155 -9.05 -0.20 -17.31
C ARG A 155 -9.02 0.84 -18.44
N ASP A 156 -9.15 2.13 -18.13
CA ASP A 156 -9.14 3.19 -19.13
C ASP A 156 -7.69 3.57 -19.49
N SER A 157 -7.13 2.88 -20.46
CA SER A 157 -5.80 3.16 -21.03
C SER A 157 -5.75 4.40 -21.95
N ALA A 158 -6.88 5.12 -22.09
CA ALA A 158 -7.05 6.21 -23.05
C ALA A 158 -6.82 7.62 -22.47
N ASN A 159 -6.63 7.76 -21.16
CA ASN A 159 -6.42 9.08 -20.56
C ASN A 159 -4.99 9.58 -20.83
N LYS A 160 -4.90 10.72 -21.50
CA LYS A 160 -3.62 11.42 -21.71
C LYS A 160 -3.14 11.99 -20.38
N ALA A 161 -1.92 11.66 -19.99
CA ALA A 161 -1.32 12.21 -18.77
C ALA A 161 -1.22 13.75 -18.84
N PRO A 162 -1.40 14.48 -17.74
CA PRO A 162 -1.07 15.89 -17.64
C PRO A 162 0.36 16.17 -18.10
N LYS A 163 0.60 17.33 -18.74
CA LYS A 163 1.88 17.69 -19.34
C LYS A 163 3.07 17.46 -18.40
N GLY A 164 2.98 17.86 -17.14
CA GLY A 164 4.08 17.68 -16.19
C GLY A 164 4.35 16.21 -15.85
N ILE A 165 3.32 15.37 -15.77
CA ILE A 165 3.47 13.93 -15.54
C ILE A 165 4.15 13.26 -16.73
N GLU A 166 3.74 13.63 -17.95
CA GLU A 166 4.36 13.11 -19.17
C GLU A 166 5.82 13.56 -19.28
N GLN A 167 6.11 14.82 -18.97
CA GLN A 167 7.47 15.35 -18.95
C GLN A 167 8.38 14.63 -17.94
N LEU A 168 7.88 14.31 -16.76
CA LEU A 168 8.62 13.46 -15.81
C LEU A 168 8.90 12.08 -16.41
N PHE A 169 7.90 11.45 -17.00
CA PHE A 169 8.05 10.11 -17.57
C PHE A 169 9.06 10.09 -18.74
N GLU A 170 9.01 11.07 -19.65
CA GLU A 170 9.98 11.24 -20.74
C GLU A 170 11.41 11.48 -20.22
N ASN A 171 11.56 11.94 -18.98
CA ASN A 171 12.84 12.13 -18.30
C ASN A 171 13.23 10.96 -17.37
N GLY A 172 12.60 9.80 -17.55
CA GLY A 172 12.98 8.56 -16.89
C GLY A 172 12.36 8.35 -15.51
N PHE A 173 11.42 9.20 -15.07
CA PHE A 173 10.69 9.00 -13.83
C PHE A 173 9.52 8.03 -14.05
N VAL A 174 9.49 6.94 -13.29
CA VAL A 174 8.38 5.99 -13.29
C VAL A 174 7.48 6.29 -12.11
N ILE A 175 6.23 6.67 -12.39
CA ILE A 175 5.33 7.20 -11.37
C ILE A 175 4.42 6.10 -10.86
N TYR A 176 4.43 5.89 -9.54
CA TYR A 176 3.66 4.90 -8.82
C TYR A 176 2.70 5.54 -7.82
N GLY A 177 1.41 5.31 -7.99
CA GLY A 177 0.39 5.63 -7.00
C GLY A 177 0.24 4.53 -5.94
N TRP A 178 -0.97 4.33 -5.46
CA TRP A 178 -1.32 3.27 -4.50
C TRP A 178 -2.73 2.73 -4.76
N ASP A 179 -3.00 1.52 -4.28
CA ASP A 179 -4.31 0.90 -4.35
C ASP A 179 -5.13 1.18 -3.09
N ILE A 180 -4.46 1.28 -1.94
CA ILE A 180 -5.09 1.48 -0.64
C ILE A 180 -4.17 2.31 0.26
N GLU A 181 -4.75 3.23 1.01
CA GLU A 181 -4.05 4.01 2.02
C GLU A 181 -4.42 3.51 3.42
N TRP A 182 -3.41 3.38 4.30
CA TRP A 182 -3.62 3.12 5.72
C TRP A 182 -3.83 4.42 6.47
N GLY A 183 -5.06 4.80 6.62
CA GLY A 183 -5.48 6.00 7.34
C GLY A 183 -6.93 5.86 7.78
N ARG A 184 -7.37 6.75 8.64
CA ARG A 184 -8.78 6.82 9.04
C ARG A 184 -9.44 7.98 8.29
N PRO A 185 -10.42 7.73 7.42
CA PRO A 185 -11.13 8.80 6.73
C PRO A 185 -11.64 9.86 7.70
N GLY A 186 -11.38 11.14 7.41
CA GLY A 186 -11.85 12.27 8.23
C GLY A 186 -11.08 12.50 9.54
N ARG A 187 -10.04 11.72 9.86
CA ARG A 187 -9.16 11.94 11.03
C ARG A 187 -7.71 11.95 10.61
N ARG A 188 -7.18 13.13 10.34
CA ARG A 188 -5.75 13.33 10.02
C ARG A 188 -4.88 12.73 11.13
N GLY A 189 -3.91 11.89 10.79
CA GLY A 189 -2.96 11.32 11.74
C GLY A 189 -3.45 10.11 12.55
N ALA A 190 -4.66 9.60 12.33
CA ALA A 190 -5.12 8.38 12.98
C ALA A 190 -5.09 7.19 12.02
N LEU A 191 -4.55 6.06 12.48
CA LEU A 191 -4.63 4.79 11.75
C LEU A 191 -5.94 4.07 12.09
N GLU A 192 -6.52 3.39 11.11
CA GLU A 192 -7.53 2.37 11.39
C GLU A 192 -6.86 1.12 11.99
N PRO A 193 -7.60 0.25 12.70
CA PRO A 193 -7.04 -1.01 13.19
C PRO A 193 -6.46 -1.86 12.04
N ALA A 194 -5.32 -2.52 12.29
CA ALA A 194 -4.64 -3.35 11.28
C ALA A 194 -5.56 -4.42 10.68
N GLU A 195 -6.42 -5.05 11.48
CA GLU A 195 -7.41 -6.04 11.01
C GLU A 195 -8.45 -5.43 10.05
N SER A 196 -8.84 -4.16 10.25
CA SER A 196 -9.73 -3.45 9.33
C SER A 196 -9.05 -3.26 7.97
N LEU A 197 -7.78 -2.84 7.97
CA LEU A 197 -6.99 -2.71 6.75
C LEU A 197 -6.80 -4.07 6.06
N LEU A 198 -6.49 -5.15 6.79
CA LEU A 198 -6.39 -6.51 6.24
C LEU A 198 -7.67 -6.95 5.51
N ASN A 199 -8.83 -6.69 6.10
CA ASN A 199 -10.11 -6.99 5.46
C ASN A 199 -10.33 -6.18 4.17
N ARG A 200 -9.95 -4.90 4.16
CA ARG A 200 -10.02 -4.05 2.95
C ARG A 200 -9.06 -4.53 1.87
N ILE A 201 -7.86 -4.95 2.23
CA ILE A 201 -6.86 -5.53 1.32
C ILE A 201 -7.44 -6.79 0.67
N ARG A 202 -8.00 -7.71 1.47
CA ARG A 202 -8.66 -8.92 0.98
C ARG A 202 -9.75 -8.57 -0.04
N GLN A 203 -10.67 -7.67 0.33
CA GLN A 203 -11.76 -7.24 -0.55
C GLN A 203 -11.28 -6.62 -1.87
N ARG A 204 -10.19 -5.85 -1.86
CA ARG A 204 -9.63 -5.26 -3.09
C ARG A 204 -9.00 -6.32 -3.99
N LEU A 205 -8.22 -7.24 -3.43
CA LEU A 205 -7.54 -8.29 -4.19
C LEU A 205 -8.54 -9.30 -4.77
N THR A 206 -9.53 -9.76 -3.99
CA THR A 206 -10.55 -10.69 -4.48
C THR A 206 -11.57 -10.03 -5.40
N GLY A 207 -11.85 -8.74 -5.20
CA GLY A 207 -12.76 -7.95 -6.03
C GLY A 207 -12.14 -7.40 -7.32
N GLY A 208 -10.86 -7.66 -7.59
CA GLY A 208 -10.14 -7.14 -8.77
C GLY A 208 -10.08 -5.60 -8.81
N LYS A 209 -10.03 -4.93 -7.64
CA LYS A 209 -10.04 -3.47 -7.50
C LYS A 209 -8.64 -2.90 -7.25
N THR A 210 -7.65 -3.43 -7.94
CA THR A 210 -6.25 -2.98 -7.92
C THR A 210 -5.80 -2.59 -9.32
N VAL A 211 -4.79 -1.73 -9.43
CA VAL A 211 -4.29 -1.23 -10.71
C VAL A 211 -3.70 -2.35 -11.58
N LYS A 212 -2.93 -3.25 -10.98
CA LYS A 212 -2.55 -4.53 -11.64
C LYS A 212 -3.24 -5.69 -10.93
N PRO A 213 -3.76 -6.69 -11.65
CA PRO A 213 -4.31 -7.91 -11.03
C PRO A 213 -3.30 -8.57 -10.08
N ASP A 214 -3.82 -9.14 -8.98
CA ASP A 214 -3.04 -9.90 -8.00
C ASP A 214 -1.90 -9.12 -7.31
N ARG A 215 -1.92 -7.78 -7.37
CA ARG A 215 -0.97 -6.89 -6.73
C ARG A 215 -1.70 -5.82 -5.95
N ILE A 216 -1.16 -5.47 -4.77
CA ILE A 216 -1.71 -4.37 -3.98
C ILE A 216 -0.60 -3.49 -3.42
N VAL A 217 -0.70 -2.19 -3.68
CA VAL A 217 0.22 -1.18 -3.15
C VAL A 217 -0.44 -0.47 -1.98
N ILE A 218 0.20 -0.52 -0.82
CA ILE A 218 -0.28 0.09 0.43
C ILE A 218 0.52 1.35 0.68
N LEU A 219 -0.17 2.49 0.69
CA LEU A 219 0.39 3.77 1.12
C LEU A 219 0.31 3.89 2.64
N MET A 220 1.43 4.23 3.24
CA MET A 220 1.61 4.62 4.65
C MET A 220 2.47 5.88 4.71
N HIS A 221 2.45 6.59 5.85
CA HIS A 221 3.28 7.77 6.07
C HIS A 221 4.12 7.59 7.34
N ASP A 222 5.38 7.97 7.28
CA ASP A 222 6.35 7.79 8.37
C ASP A 222 5.88 8.39 9.69
N PHE A 223 5.27 9.57 9.65
CA PHE A 223 4.84 10.29 10.86
C PHE A 223 3.77 9.57 11.69
N HIS A 224 3.11 8.56 11.15
CA HIS A 224 2.15 7.75 11.90
C HIS A 224 2.84 6.78 12.89
N PHE A 225 4.10 6.44 12.66
CA PHE A 225 4.79 5.35 13.35
C PHE A 225 5.82 5.85 14.38
N ASN A 226 5.46 6.86 15.13
CA ASN A 226 6.30 7.50 16.14
C ASN A 226 5.99 7.08 17.58
N VAL A 227 5.06 6.17 17.77
CA VAL A 227 4.71 5.61 19.08
C VAL A 227 4.57 4.08 19.03
N LYS A 228 4.80 3.44 20.18
CA LYS A 228 4.81 1.98 20.30
C LYS A 228 3.56 1.31 19.74
N SER A 229 2.38 1.83 20.02
CA SER A 229 1.11 1.23 19.59
C SER A 229 0.92 1.21 18.07
N THR A 230 1.43 2.23 17.34
CA THR A 230 1.36 2.25 15.88
C THR A 230 2.39 1.31 15.24
N LEU A 231 3.55 1.13 15.87
CA LEU A 231 4.54 0.12 15.47
C LEU A 231 4.02 -1.30 15.69
N GLU A 232 3.38 -1.58 16.82
CA GLU A 232 2.71 -2.86 17.08
C GLU A 232 1.58 -3.14 16.06
N SER A 233 0.89 -2.09 15.62
CA SER A 233 -0.11 -2.20 14.56
C SER A 233 0.53 -2.55 13.21
N LEU A 234 1.71 -1.98 12.88
CA LEU A 234 2.47 -2.32 11.68
C LEU A 234 2.92 -3.79 11.71
N GLU A 235 3.44 -4.26 12.85
CA GLU A 235 3.78 -5.68 13.02
C GLU A 235 2.56 -6.59 12.83
N THR A 236 1.41 -6.20 13.41
CA THR A 236 0.15 -6.95 13.27
C THR A 236 -0.28 -7.04 11.81
N LEU A 237 -0.19 -5.94 11.06
CA LEU A 237 -0.47 -5.91 9.62
C LEU A 237 0.46 -6.87 8.87
N ILE A 238 1.78 -6.73 9.06
CA ILE A 238 2.78 -7.56 8.36
C ILE A 238 2.54 -9.04 8.64
N ARG A 239 2.35 -9.43 9.90
CA ARG A 239 2.07 -10.82 10.27
C ARG A 239 0.74 -11.32 9.71
N GLY A 240 -0.27 -10.44 9.62
CA GLY A 240 -1.54 -10.73 8.94
C GLY A 240 -1.35 -11.06 7.47
N LEU A 241 -0.59 -10.22 6.75
CA LEU A 241 -0.27 -10.42 5.32
C LEU A 241 0.55 -11.70 5.08
N LYS A 242 1.49 -12.02 5.99
CA LYS A 242 2.23 -13.30 5.95
C LYS A 242 1.32 -14.51 6.15
N ARG A 243 0.37 -14.46 7.09
CA ARG A 243 -0.61 -15.55 7.29
C ARG A 243 -1.48 -15.81 6.05
N GLU A 244 -1.78 -14.75 5.28
CA GLU A 244 -2.46 -14.86 3.98
C GLU A 244 -1.55 -15.35 2.85
N LYS A 245 -0.27 -15.59 3.15
CA LYS A 245 0.77 -16.04 2.19
C LYS A 245 0.99 -15.07 1.03
N LEU A 246 0.82 -13.78 1.26
CA LEU A 246 1.16 -12.75 0.30
C LEU A 246 2.68 -12.67 0.12
N VAL A 247 3.12 -12.38 -1.11
CA VAL A 247 4.52 -12.21 -1.47
C VAL A 247 4.88 -10.74 -1.41
N PHE A 248 5.75 -10.37 -0.46
CA PHE A 248 6.21 -8.99 -0.32
C PHE A 248 7.22 -8.62 -1.42
N LYS A 249 7.08 -7.41 -1.99
CA LYS A 249 7.91 -6.90 -3.08
C LYS A 249 8.27 -5.43 -2.88
N TRP A 250 9.36 -4.96 -3.51
CA TRP A 250 9.65 -3.54 -3.67
C TRP A 250 8.91 -2.95 -4.87
N MET A 251 8.64 -1.63 -4.84
CA MET A 251 8.03 -0.94 -5.99
C MET A 251 8.88 -1.03 -7.26
N HIS A 252 10.17 -1.25 -7.14
CA HIS A 252 11.07 -1.49 -8.27
C HIS A 252 10.73 -2.76 -9.06
N ASP A 253 9.99 -3.70 -8.46
CA ASP A 253 9.54 -4.96 -9.06
C ASP A 253 8.08 -4.89 -9.57
N TYR A 254 7.44 -3.71 -9.50
CA TYR A 254 6.04 -3.53 -9.89
C TYR A 254 5.91 -3.52 -11.40
#